data_c62a58b1bd924425050693b5b2ce8d1d
#
_entry.id   c62a58b1bd924425050693b5b2ce8d1d
#
_cell.length_a   1.000
_cell.length_b   1.000
_cell.length_c   1.000
_cell.angle_alpha   90.00
_cell.angle_beta   90.00
_cell.angle_gamma   90.00
#
_symmetry.space_group_name_H-M   'P 1'
#
loop_
_entity.id
_entity.type
_entity.pdbx_description
1 polymer ?
#
loop_
_entity_poly.entity_id
_entity_poly.type
_entity_poly.pdbx_seq_one_letter_code
_entity_poly.pdbx_strand_id
1 'polypeptide(L)'
;MPDYMFLLESRLSPEQRAVMLRVQELSAALGFNVYLTGGTVRDLVTGASLRDLDFTVEGNPSKIAHELEKGGARILSEDEKLRHVEVLFAGDCEGSISAARDDHYVRPGTRPEIRWSTIMEDLRRRDFSLNAIAISLNPASRGLLLDPTNGLSDIERAEVRALTIHSFTNQPVRLLRVLRFAARMGFKIEQRTQEWFDLAIERNLQQTITPEDAGGELRAVAREERPSVVLKAWEEHDLLEAVNPVLAKKHPAYDAIGRLMKVREDLFTAGFRPRLAAPMLLAVLGRLKDREQANVLSKAGFRSAESEAALGFEEESLEAQKELVGRKMNASVDAFRFLEKLPLDQIAYLMAESNKSAALSKIRAFLNKWRPVRNALPVVATELEALGMPRGTKFDQIVEQVFALQLTGRGKTREEREKILRKLSGIKEPPKKKEKEKKPAKGVDKAHAAAAMGDAAHKKHAAAEIEAMKHAAKGKPASPKPHAKHAAPASHGKSAASSKKSHARK
;
A
#
# COMPACT_ATOMS: atom_id res chain seq x y z
N MET A 1 -17.58 20.18 -8.31
CA MET A 1 -17.35 18.96 -7.53
C MET A 1 -16.17 18.21 -8.15
N PRO A 2 -15.30 17.57 -7.39
CA PRO A 2 -14.25 16.74 -7.96
C PRO A 2 -14.85 15.60 -8.79
N ASP A 3 -14.22 15.28 -9.91
CA ASP A 3 -14.57 14.08 -10.68
C ASP A 3 -13.94 12.85 -9.99
N TYR A 4 -14.74 12.18 -9.17
CA TYR A 4 -14.29 11.04 -8.41
C TYR A 4 -13.98 9.82 -9.29
N MET A 5 -14.60 9.70 -10.48
CA MET A 5 -14.25 8.63 -11.41
C MET A 5 -12.89 8.87 -12.04
N PHE A 6 -12.61 10.10 -12.47
CA PHE A 6 -11.28 10.45 -12.96
C PHE A 6 -10.20 10.24 -11.89
N LEU A 7 -10.47 10.67 -10.66
CA LEU A 7 -9.55 10.48 -9.53
C LEU A 7 -9.30 8.98 -9.27
N LEU A 8 -10.36 8.16 -9.25
CA LEU A 8 -10.28 6.72 -9.06
C LEU A 8 -9.48 6.05 -10.19
N GLU A 9 -9.85 6.30 -11.43
CA GLU A 9 -9.21 5.69 -12.61
C GLU A 9 -7.72 6.08 -12.75
N SER A 10 -7.35 7.28 -12.31
CA SER A 10 -5.95 7.72 -12.31
C SER A 10 -5.07 7.04 -11.26
N ARG A 11 -5.68 6.47 -10.20
CA ARG A 11 -4.98 5.86 -9.06
C ARG A 11 -5.00 4.34 -9.05
N LEU A 12 -5.94 3.73 -9.74
CA LEU A 12 -6.01 2.28 -9.87
C LEU A 12 -4.88 1.75 -10.76
N SER A 13 -4.27 0.64 -10.34
CA SER A 13 -3.41 -0.15 -11.22
C SER A 13 -4.22 -0.72 -12.41
N PRO A 14 -3.56 -1.14 -13.49
CA PRO A 14 -4.26 -1.81 -14.60
C PRO A 14 -5.09 -3.02 -14.13
N GLU A 15 -4.55 -3.81 -13.20
CA GLU A 15 -5.20 -5.00 -12.63
C GLU A 15 -6.43 -4.60 -11.80
N GLN A 16 -6.30 -3.62 -10.91
CA GLN A 16 -7.40 -3.10 -10.10
C GLN A 16 -8.52 -2.53 -10.97
N ARG A 17 -8.16 -1.84 -12.05
CA ARG A 17 -9.14 -1.31 -13.01
C ARG A 17 -9.88 -2.44 -13.73
N ALA A 18 -9.19 -3.49 -14.15
CA ALA A 18 -9.81 -4.66 -14.77
C ALA A 18 -10.78 -5.35 -13.79
N VAL A 19 -10.41 -5.50 -12.52
CA VAL A 19 -11.28 -6.02 -11.46
C VAL A 19 -12.54 -5.18 -11.31
N MET A 20 -12.39 -3.86 -11.18
CA MET A 20 -13.52 -2.94 -11.04
C MET A 20 -14.50 -3.07 -12.19
N LEU A 21 -14.01 -3.07 -13.43
CA LEU A 21 -14.85 -3.24 -14.63
C LEU A 21 -15.57 -4.58 -14.61
N ARG A 22 -14.87 -5.66 -14.26
CA ARG A 22 -15.46 -7.00 -14.21
C ARG A 22 -16.57 -7.11 -13.17
N VAL A 23 -16.38 -6.54 -11.98
CA VAL A 23 -17.41 -6.48 -10.94
C VAL A 23 -18.63 -5.68 -11.42
N GLN A 24 -18.42 -4.54 -12.11
CA GLN A 24 -19.50 -3.75 -12.70
C GLN A 24 -20.31 -4.57 -13.73
N GLU A 25 -19.65 -5.26 -14.67
CA GLU A 25 -20.29 -6.08 -15.68
C GLU A 25 -21.16 -7.19 -15.06
N LEU A 26 -20.60 -7.91 -14.08
CA LEU A 26 -21.32 -9.00 -13.40
C LEU A 26 -22.50 -8.49 -12.60
N SER A 27 -22.33 -7.37 -11.90
CA SER A 27 -23.42 -6.74 -11.12
C SER A 27 -24.55 -6.31 -12.06
N ALA A 28 -24.23 -5.68 -13.17
CA ALA A 28 -25.21 -5.26 -14.18
C ALA A 28 -25.95 -6.47 -14.80
N ALA A 29 -25.24 -7.55 -15.11
CA ALA A 29 -25.84 -8.79 -15.64
C ALA A 29 -26.80 -9.46 -14.66
N LEU A 30 -26.55 -9.30 -13.33
CA LEU A 30 -27.41 -9.82 -12.27
C LEU A 30 -28.50 -8.83 -11.84
N GLY A 31 -28.53 -7.61 -12.41
CA GLY A 31 -29.49 -6.57 -12.05
C GLY A 31 -29.21 -5.96 -10.65
N PHE A 32 -27.95 -5.98 -10.18
CA PHE A 32 -27.56 -5.44 -8.87
C PHE A 32 -26.91 -4.07 -9.03
N ASN A 33 -27.25 -3.14 -8.15
CA ASN A 33 -26.49 -1.93 -7.97
C ASN A 33 -25.18 -2.22 -7.24
N VAL A 34 -24.08 -1.57 -7.65
CA VAL A 34 -22.74 -1.77 -7.09
C VAL A 34 -22.06 -0.43 -6.79
N TYR A 35 -21.35 -0.42 -5.67
CA TYR A 35 -20.66 0.75 -5.15
C TYR A 35 -19.27 0.37 -4.66
N LEU A 36 -18.29 1.27 -4.84
CA LEU A 36 -17.04 1.23 -4.05
C LEU A 36 -17.32 1.87 -2.69
N THR A 37 -16.80 1.29 -1.61
CA THR A 37 -17.13 1.74 -0.25
C THR A 37 -15.93 1.65 0.69
N GLY A 38 -16.10 2.17 1.90
CA GLY A 38 -15.22 1.90 3.03
C GLY A 38 -13.79 2.35 2.83
N GLY A 39 -12.86 1.42 3.05
CA GLY A 39 -11.42 1.65 2.97
C GLY A 39 -10.96 2.19 1.63
N THR A 40 -11.48 1.66 0.54
CA THR A 40 -11.14 2.09 -0.82
C THR A 40 -11.46 3.57 -1.04
N VAL A 41 -12.67 4.01 -0.67
CA VAL A 41 -13.10 5.42 -0.87
C VAL A 41 -12.37 6.35 0.07
N ARG A 42 -12.21 5.97 1.35
CA ARG A 42 -11.41 6.74 2.31
C ARG A 42 -9.99 6.96 1.79
N ASP A 43 -9.30 5.92 1.37
CA ASP A 43 -7.91 5.99 0.92
C ASP A 43 -7.78 6.78 -0.39
N LEU A 44 -8.81 6.72 -1.26
CA LEU A 44 -8.91 7.55 -2.46
C LEU A 44 -8.95 9.04 -2.11
N VAL A 45 -9.84 9.42 -1.19
CA VAL A 45 -10.09 10.83 -0.81
C VAL A 45 -8.92 11.41 -0.01
N THR A 46 -8.32 10.61 0.88
CA THR A 46 -7.16 11.05 1.68
C THR A 46 -5.85 11.08 0.91
N GLY A 47 -5.83 10.58 -0.30
CA GLY A 47 -4.62 10.52 -1.10
C GLY A 47 -3.71 9.35 -0.77
N ALA A 48 -4.12 8.42 0.09
CA ALA A 48 -3.39 7.20 0.40
C ALA A 48 -3.40 6.21 -0.78
N SER A 49 -2.45 5.28 -0.79
CA SER A 49 -2.41 4.22 -1.82
C SER A 49 -3.60 3.27 -1.67
N LEU A 50 -4.26 2.98 -2.79
CA LEU A 50 -5.36 2.01 -2.84
C LEU A 50 -4.76 0.59 -2.73
N ARG A 51 -5.04 -0.08 -1.60
CA ARG A 51 -4.52 -1.43 -1.34
C ARG A 51 -5.53 -2.49 -1.74
N ASP A 52 -6.74 -2.35 -1.26
CA ASP A 52 -7.82 -3.31 -1.39
C ASP A 52 -9.01 -2.65 -2.13
N LEU A 53 -9.83 -3.46 -2.79
CA LEU A 53 -11.06 -2.98 -3.44
C LEU A 53 -12.28 -3.52 -2.68
N ASP A 54 -12.99 -2.64 -1.98
CA ASP A 54 -14.18 -2.99 -1.22
C ASP A 54 -15.44 -2.59 -1.99
N PHE A 55 -16.21 -3.58 -2.38
CA PHE A 55 -17.49 -3.40 -3.08
C PHE A 55 -18.67 -3.66 -2.14
N THR A 56 -19.70 -2.83 -2.28
CA THR A 56 -21.00 -3.10 -1.67
C THR A 56 -22.04 -3.20 -2.77
N VAL A 57 -22.86 -4.24 -2.72
CA VAL A 57 -23.91 -4.51 -3.72
C VAL A 57 -25.28 -4.56 -3.10
N GLU A 58 -26.28 -3.97 -3.76
CA GLU A 58 -27.69 -4.15 -3.41
C GLU A 58 -28.19 -5.46 -4.04
N GLY A 59 -27.73 -6.58 -3.49
CA GLY A 59 -27.95 -7.93 -3.98
C GLY A 59 -27.10 -8.97 -3.26
N ASN A 60 -27.10 -10.20 -3.75
CA ASN A 60 -26.32 -11.29 -3.15
C ASN A 60 -24.85 -11.25 -3.60
N PRO A 61 -23.87 -10.95 -2.71
CA PRO A 61 -22.45 -10.86 -3.04
C PRO A 61 -21.85 -12.20 -3.47
N SER A 62 -22.32 -13.33 -2.92
CA SER A 62 -21.82 -14.67 -3.26
C SER A 62 -22.03 -14.99 -4.75
N LYS A 63 -23.12 -14.55 -5.36
CA LYS A 63 -23.36 -14.75 -6.80
C LYS A 63 -22.28 -14.09 -7.65
N ILE A 64 -21.85 -12.88 -7.27
CA ILE A 64 -20.79 -12.16 -7.97
C ILE A 64 -19.44 -12.84 -7.72
N ALA A 65 -19.15 -13.20 -6.46
CA ALA A 65 -17.90 -13.86 -6.09
C ALA A 65 -17.68 -15.18 -6.82
N HIS A 66 -18.71 -16.04 -6.91
CA HIS A 66 -18.63 -17.30 -7.66
C HIS A 66 -18.48 -17.11 -9.19
N GLU A 67 -19.06 -16.06 -9.76
CA GLU A 67 -18.81 -15.73 -11.17
C GLU A 67 -17.39 -15.20 -11.42
N LEU A 68 -16.83 -14.46 -10.45
CA LEU A 68 -15.43 -14.03 -10.49
C LEU A 68 -14.46 -15.21 -10.35
N GLU A 69 -14.80 -16.21 -9.52
CA GLU A 69 -14.01 -17.42 -9.32
C GLU A 69 -13.87 -18.22 -10.61
N LYS A 70 -14.95 -18.33 -11.42
CA LYS A 70 -14.90 -18.92 -12.77
C LYS A 70 -13.94 -18.17 -13.70
N GLY A 71 -13.71 -16.88 -13.43
CA GLY A 71 -12.79 -16.01 -14.17
C GLY A 71 -11.37 -15.98 -13.61
N GLY A 72 -11.03 -16.85 -12.63
CA GLY A 72 -9.67 -16.98 -12.06
C GLY A 72 -9.44 -16.21 -10.76
N ALA A 73 -10.46 -15.61 -10.17
CA ALA A 73 -10.39 -15.11 -8.78
C ALA A 73 -10.43 -16.28 -7.79
N ARG A 74 -10.03 -16.04 -6.55
CA ARG A 74 -10.10 -17.03 -5.48
C ARG A 74 -10.87 -16.49 -4.29
N ILE A 75 -11.91 -17.17 -3.86
CA ILE A 75 -12.63 -16.86 -2.63
C ILE A 75 -11.74 -17.23 -1.46
N LEU A 76 -11.41 -16.24 -0.63
CA LEU A 76 -10.58 -16.41 0.58
C LEU A 76 -11.45 -16.78 1.78
N SER A 77 -12.60 -16.12 1.93
CA SER A 77 -13.61 -16.47 2.92
C SER A 77 -14.99 -16.01 2.47
N GLU A 78 -16.01 -16.71 2.95
CA GLU A 78 -17.38 -16.38 2.74
C GLU A 78 -18.12 -16.47 4.09
N ASP A 79 -18.74 -15.36 4.52
CA ASP A 79 -19.62 -15.32 5.66
C ASP A 79 -21.06 -15.12 5.18
N GLU A 80 -21.77 -16.22 5.02
CA GLU A 80 -23.17 -16.21 4.58
C GLU A 80 -24.07 -15.44 5.55
N LYS A 81 -23.78 -15.47 6.86
CA LYS A 81 -24.58 -14.78 7.88
C LYS A 81 -24.41 -13.27 7.79
N LEU A 82 -23.17 -12.80 7.58
CA LEU A 82 -22.87 -11.39 7.39
C LEU A 82 -22.97 -10.94 5.92
N ARG A 83 -23.22 -11.87 4.99
CA ARG A 83 -23.31 -11.61 3.56
C ARG A 83 -22.10 -10.84 3.04
N HIS A 84 -20.94 -11.40 3.34
CA HIS A 84 -19.64 -10.82 3.04
C HIS A 84 -18.70 -11.88 2.48
N VAL A 85 -18.01 -11.54 1.41
CA VAL A 85 -17.05 -12.44 0.75
C VAL A 85 -15.73 -11.70 0.59
N GLU A 86 -14.65 -12.29 1.10
CA GLU A 86 -13.28 -11.84 0.83
C GLU A 86 -12.75 -12.55 -0.41
N VAL A 87 -12.18 -11.80 -1.33
CA VAL A 87 -11.75 -12.30 -2.64
C VAL A 87 -10.32 -11.86 -2.92
N LEU A 88 -9.51 -12.81 -3.38
CA LEU A 88 -8.28 -12.51 -4.08
C LEU A 88 -8.60 -12.52 -5.58
N PHE A 89 -8.69 -11.33 -6.16
CA PHE A 89 -8.94 -11.13 -7.57
C PHE A 89 -7.71 -11.48 -8.42
N ALA A 90 -7.91 -11.59 -9.73
CA ALA A 90 -6.80 -11.77 -10.67
C ALA A 90 -5.76 -10.64 -10.53
N GLY A 91 -4.47 -10.98 -10.68
CA GLY A 91 -3.37 -10.04 -10.49
C GLY A 91 -3.05 -9.75 -9.02
N ASP A 92 -3.36 -10.67 -8.11
CA ASP A 92 -3.11 -10.57 -6.67
C ASP A 92 -3.72 -9.33 -6.00
N CYS A 93 -4.83 -8.84 -6.53
CA CYS A 93 -5.58 -7.76 -5.94
C CYS A 93 -6.52 -8.31 -4.84
N GLU A 94 -6.32 -7.92 -3.59
CA GLU A 94 -7.23 -8.28 -2.50
C GLU A 94 -8.43 -7.33 -2.47
N GLY A 95 -9.56 -7.81 -1.95
CA GLY A 95 -10.73 -7.00 -1.70
C GLY A 95 -11.91 -7.80 -1.18
N SER A 96 -13.04 -7.13 -1.08
CA SER A 96 -14.26 -7.73 -0.55
C SER A 96 -15.50 -7.35 -1.35
N ILE A 97 -16.51 -8.21 -1.29
CA ILE A 97 -17.85 -7.94 -1.80
C ILE A 97 -18.84 -8.17 -0.65
N SER A 98 -19.56 -7.12 -0.26
CA SER A 98 -20.55 -7.16 0.82
C SER A 98 -21.93 -6.82 0.29
N ALA A 99 -22.96 -7.37 0.91
CA ALA A 99 -24.32 -6.89 0.68
C ALA A 99 -24.55 -5.53 1.35
N ALA A 100 -25.32 -4.66 0.69
CA ALA A 100 -25.93 -3.54 1.37
C ALA A 100 -26.97 -4.10 2.38
N ARG A 101 -26.79 -3.74 3.65
CA ARG A 101 -27.52 -4.37 4.74
C ARG A 101 -27.78 -3.41 5.90
N ASP A 102 -28.74 -3.76 6.72
CA ASP A 102 -28.96 -3.21 8.05
C ASP A 102 -28.63 -4.25 9.12
N ASP A 103 -27.99 -3.82 10.20
CA ASP A 103 -27.53 -4.66 11.31
C ASP A 103 -28.46 -4.47 12.52
N HIS A 104 -29.25 -5.49 12.84
CA HIS A 104 -30.14 -5.49 13.99
C HIS A 104 -29.52 -6.25 15.18
N TYR A 105 -29.19 -5.54 16.25
CA TYR A 105 -28.60 -6.10 17.46
C TYR A 105 -29.69 -6.46 18.46
N VAL A 106 -29.98 -7.76 18.63
CA VAL A 106 -30.90 -8.26 19.65
C VAL A 106 -30.35 -7.99 21.05
N ARG A 107 -29.03 -8.10 21.22
CA ARG A 107 -28.32 -7.79 22.46
C ARG A 107 -27.01 -7.08 22.12
N PRO A 108 -26.58 -6.07 22.91
CA PRO A 108 -25.28 -5.45 22.75
C PRO A 108 -24.13 -6.47 22.78
N GLY A 109 -23.11 -6.27 21.96
CA GLY A 109 -21.92 -7.14 21.90
C GLY A 109 -22.15 -8.50 21.23
N THR A 110 -23.37 -8.80 20.73
CA THR A 110 -23.64 -10.02 19.99
C THR A 110 -23.57 -9.80 18.48
N ARG A 111 -23.48 -10.90 17.73
CA ARG A 111 -23.54 -10.85 16.25
C ARG A 111 -24.92 -10.32 15.83
N PRO A 112 -25.01 -9.34 14.91
CA PRO A 112 -26.28 -8.78 14.47
C PRO A 112 -27.05 -9.75 13.58
N GLU A 113 -28.37 -9.63 13.60
CA GLU A 113 -29.25 -10.16 12.56
C GLU A 113 -29.21 -9.23 11.35
N ILE A 114 -28.98 -9.79 10.18
CA ILE A 114 -28.78 -9.03 8.94
C ILE A 114 -30.09 -8.95 8.16
N ARG A 115 -30.47 -7.73 7.76
CA ARG A 115 -31.56 -7.45 6.83
C ARG A 115 -31.01 -6.84 5.55
N TRP A 116 -31.61 -7.18 4.41
CA TRP A 116 -31.31 -6.51 3.14
C TRP A 116 -31.71 -5.04 3.22
N SER A 117 -30.90 -4.16 2.71
CA SER A 117 -31.13 -2.73 2.80
C SER A 117 -30.56 -1.98 1.60
N THR A 118 -30.75 -0.67 1.58
CA THR A 118 -30.17 0.22 0.57
C THR A 118 -28.73 0.60 0.94
N ILE A 119 -27.98 1.08 -0.04
CA ILE A 119 -26.63 1.60 0.21
C ILE A 119 -26.64 2.73 1.26
N MET A 120 -27.64 3.60 1.25
CA MET A 120 -27.74 4.71 2.18
C MET A 120 -27.89 4.28 3.63
N GLU A 121 -28.61 3.22 3.88
CA GLU A 121 -28.77 2.63 5.20
C GLU A 121 -27.54 1.83 5.61
N ASP A 122 -26.94 1.09 4.67
CA ASP A 122 -25.66 0.40 4.90
C ASP A 122 -24.57 1.38 5.33
N LEU A 123 -24.46 2.54 4.70
CA LEU A 123 -23.48 3.55 5.12
C LEU A 123 -23.73 4.08 6.53
N ARG A 124 -25.00 4.28 6.94
CA ARG A 124 -25.35 4.79 8.27
C ARG A 124 -25.12 3.82 9.42
N ARG A 125 -25.10 2.48 9.17
CA ARG A 125 -24.83 1.46 10.21
C ARG A 125 -23.34 1.21 10.46
N ARG A 126 -22.44 1.74 9.61
CA ARG A 126 -21.00 1.48 9.70
C ARG A 126 -20.39 1.99 11.00
N ASP A 127 -19.10 1.73 11.18
CA ASP A 127 -18.38 2.07 12.42
C ASP A 127 -18.11 3.57 12.56
N PHE A 128 -17.44 4.15 11.56
CA PHE A 128 -16.99 5.53 11.56
C PHE A 128 -17.36 6.23 10.27
N SER A 129 -17.58 7.55 10.35
CA SER A 129 -17.98 8.38 9.22
C SER A 129 -17.01 8.30 8.03
N LEU A 130 -15.71 8.22 8.28
CA LEU A 130 -14.67 8.08 7.27
C LEU A 130 -14.76 6.77 6.44
N ASN A 131 -15.45 5.74 6.94
CA ASN A 131 -15.73 4.49 6.24
C ASN A 131 -17.17 4.42 5.71
N ALA A 132 -17.99 5.44 5.97
CA ALA A 132 -19.39 5.53 5.59
C ALA A 132 -19.61 6.36 4.32
N ILE A 133 -18.68 6.27 3.39
CA ILE A 133 -18.68 6.96 2.12
C ILE A 133 -18.67 5.92 1.00
N ALA A 134 -19.40 6.19 -0.08
CA ALA A 134 -19.45 5.32 -1.25
C ALA A 134 -19.32 6.11 -2.56
N ILE A 135 -18.83 5.47 -3.61
CA ILE A 135 -18.84 5.95 -4.98
C ILE A 135 -19.68 4.99 -5.81
N SER A 136 -20.71 5.50 -6.47
CA SER A 136 -21.55 4.69 -7.35
C SER A 136 -20.80 4.27 -8.60
N LEU A 137 -20.87 2.99 -8.91
CA LEU A 137 -20.35 2.42 -10.15
C LEU A 137 -21.47 2.11 -11.16
N ASN A 138 -22.73 2.42 -10.83
CA ASN A 138 -23.89 2.13 -11.67
C ASN A 138 -23.95 3.07 -12.87
N PRO A 139 -24.36 2.62 -14.07
CA PRO A 139 -24.37 3.45 -15.27
C PRO A 139 -25.08 4.79 -15.12
N ALA A 140 -26.27 4.80 -14.47
CA ALA A 140 -27.09 5.98 -14.30
C ALA A 140 -26.55 7.01 -13.29
N SER A 141 -25.64 6.58 -12.39
CA SER A 141 -25.11 7.40 -11.28
C SER A 141 -23.59 7.25 -11.12
N ARG A 142 -22.91 6.84 -12.19
CA ARG A 142 -21.47 6.58 -12.16
C ARG A 142 -20.67 7.79 -11.67
N GLY A 143 -19.86 7.58 -10.63
CA GLY A 143 -19.04 8.62 -10.03
C GLY A 143 -19.76 9.48 -9.00
N LEU A 144 -21.08 9.26 -8.78
CA LEU A 144 -21.80 9.95 -7.73
C LEU A 144 -21.25 9.50 -6.38
N LEU A 145 -20.78 10.44 -5.58
CA LEU A 145 -20.34 10.21 -4.21
C LEU A 145 -21.55 10.29 -3.27
N LEU A 146 -21.68 9.27 -2.41
CA LEU A 146 -22.70 9.16 -1.39
C LEU A 146 -22.04 9.28 -0.01
N ASP A 147 -22.39 10.31 0.74
CA ASP A 147 -21.87 10.59 2.08
C ASP A 147 -22.98 11.05 3.03
N PRO A 148 -23.85 10.11 3.47
CA PRO A 148 -24.98 10.46 4.33
C PRO A 148 -24.57 10.84 5.75
N THR A 149 -23.32 10.74 6.10
CA THR A 149 -22.79 10.94 7.46
C THR A 149 -21.80 12.09 7.58
N ASN A 150 -21.56 12.83 6.49
CA ASN A 150 -20.56 13.90 6.39
C ASN A 150 -19.12 13.42 6.69
N GLY A 151 -18.76 12.23 6.24
CA GLY A 151 -17.44 11.64 6.43
C GLY A 151 -16.32 12.42 5.73
N LEU A 152 -16.61 13.06 4.58
CA LEU A 152 -15.66 13.94 3.90
C LEU A 152 -15.24 15.11 4.80
N SER A 153 -16.20 15.74 5.47
CA SER A 153 -15.94 16.85 6.37
C SER A 153 -15.10 16.42 7.57
N ASP A 154 -15.30 15.20 8.09
CA ASP A 154 -14.49 14.66 9.18
C ASP A 154 -13.06 14.34 8.72
N ILE A 155 -12.89 13.85 7.48
CA ILE A 155 -11.57 13.66 6.87
C ILE A 155 -10.84 15.01 6.72
N GLU A 156 -11.52 16.07 6.26
CA GLU A 156 -10.95 17.42 6.15
C GLU A 156 -10.52 17.98 7.51
N ARG A 157 -11.27 17.69 8.57
CA ARG A 157 -10.93 18.07 9.95
C ARG A 157 -9.89 17.16 10.61
N ALA A 158 -9.47 16.13 9.92
CA ALA A 158 -8.59 15.07 10.45
C ALA A 158 -9.15 14.43 11.74
N GLU A 159 -10.44 14.04 11.70
CA GLU A 159 -11.18 13.48 12.82
C GLU A 159 -11.70 12.07 12.51
N VAL A 160 -11.65 11.19 13.53
CA VAL A 160 -12.33 9.88 13.50
C VAL A 160 -13.58 10.00 14.35
N ARG A 161 -14.77 9.94 13.71
CA ARG A 161 -16.06 10.09 14.37
C ARG A 161 -16.89 8.81 14.26
N ALA A 162 -17.35 8.28 15.40
CA ALA A 162 -18.30 7.18 15.48
C ALA A 162 -19.71 7.67 15.08
N LEU A 163 -20.47 6.81 14.39
CA LEU A 163 -21.77 7.21 13.85
C LEU A 163 -22.89 7.27 14.90
N THR A 164 -22.79 6.48 15.96
CA THR A 164 -23.81 6.42 17.00
C THR A 164 -23.23 6.23 18.39
N ILE A 165 -23.94 6.67 19.43
CA ILE A 165 -23.58 6.43 20.83
C ILE A 165 -23.48 4.94 21.17
N HIS A 166 -24.19 4.08 20.44
CA HIS A 166 -24.16 2.64 20.63
C HIS A 166 -23.01 1.93 19.92
N SER A 167 -22.14 2.69 19.25
CA SER A 167 -21.08 2.12 18.39
C SER A 167 -20.22 1.12 19.17
N PHE A 168 -19.71 1.51 20.33
CA PHE A 168 -18.83 0.67 21.16
C PHE A 168 -19.61 -0.38 21.96
N THR A 169 -20.87 -0.11 22.32
CA THR A 169 -21.70 -1.07 23.03
C THR A 169 -22.15 -2.22 22.11
N ASN A 170 -22.52 -1.91 20.88
CA ASN A 170 -22.96 -2.92 19.91
C ASN A 170 -21.78 -3.75 19.39
N GLN A 171 -20.63 -3.13 19.17
CA GLN A 171 -19.42 -3.77 18.69
C GLN A 171 -18.20 -3.30 19.47
N PRO A 172 -17.87 -3.92 20.61
CA PRO A 172 -16.77 -3.51 21.47
C PRO A 172 -15.39 -3.50 20.78
N VAL A 173 -15.20 -4.31 19.75
CA VAL A 173 -13.97 -4.30 18.91
C VAL A 173 -13.70 -2.95 18.25
N ARG A 174 -14.70 -2.09 18.12
CA ARG A 174 -14.53 -0.73 17.61
C ARG A 174 -13.65 0.14 18.52
N LEU A 175 -13.44 -0.25 19.79
CA LEU A 175 -12.46 0.37 20.70
C LEU A 175 -11.03 0.20 20.16
N LEU A 176 -10.66 -1.00 19.71
CA LEU A 176 -9.39 -1.26 19.04
C LEU A 176 -9.30 -0.52 17.71
N ARG A 177 -10.38 -0.53 16.97
CA ARG A 177 -10.46 0.01 15.60
C ARG A 177 -10.35 1.52 15.55
N VAL A 178 -10.96 2.26 16.47
CA VAL A 178 -10.87 3.73 16.51
C VAL A 178 -9.45 4.20 16.73
N LEU A 179 -8.72 3.56 17.64
CA LEU A 179 -7.31 3.85 17.89
C LEU A 179 -6.43 3.49 16.68
N ARG A 180 -6.74 2.36 16.01
CA ARG A 180 -6.02 1.98 14.79
C ARG A 180 -6.21 3.01 13.67
N PHE A 181 -7.43 3.49 13.43
CA PHE A 181 -7.67 4.52 12.42
C PHE A 181 -7.04 5.85 12.80
N ALA A 182 -7.16 6.28 14.04
CA ALA A 182 -6.52 7.49 14.54
C ALA A 182 -4.99 7.44 14.33
N ALA A 183 -4.35 6.33 14.72
CA ALA A 183 -2.92 6.12 14.56
C ALA A 183 -2.48 6.00 13.09
N ARG A 184 -3.26 5.26 12.26
CA ARG A 184 -2.99 5.07 10.83
C ARG A 184 -2.95 6.39 10.08
N MET A 185 -3.96 7.23 10.30
CA MET A 185 -4.18 8.45 9.53
C MET A 185 -3.52 9.68 10.18
N GLY A 186 -3.09 9.57 11.42
CA GLY A 186 -2.64 10.70 12.21
C GLY A 186 -3.78 11.67 12.56
N PHE A 187 -5.00 11.15 12.66
CA PHE A 187 -6.20 11.89 13.00
C PHE A 187 -6.45 11.85 14.51
N LYS A 188 -7.13 12.86 15.02
CA LYS A 188 -7.66 12.85 16.40
C LYS A 188 -9.01 12.13 16.45
N ILE A 189 -9.37 11.62 17.60
CA ILE A 189 -10.71 11.13 17.86
C ILE A 189 -11.61 12.36 18.09
N GLU A 190 -12.77 12.41 17.43
CA GLU A 190 -13.76 13.49 17.62
C GLU A 190 -14.27 13.49 19.07
N GLN A 191 -14.54 14.68 19.62
CA GLN A 191 -14.81 14.87 21.04
C GLN A 191 -15.90 13.95 21.62
N ARG A 192 -17.07 13.87 20.98
CA ARG A 192 -18.16 12.98 21.46
C ARG A 192 -17.79 11.52 21.35
N THR A 193 -17.07 11.18 20.32
CA THR A 193 -16.57 9.81 20.13
C THR A 193 -15.57 9.45 21.23
N GLN A 194 -14.74 10.39 21.65
CA GLN A 194 -13.83 10.20 22.78
C GLN A 194 -14.62 10.00 24.09
N GLU A 195 -15.63 10.83 24.33
CA GLU A 195 -16.50 10.69 25.51
C GLU A 195 -17.19 9.31 25.55
N TRP A 196 -17.65 8.81 24.41
CA TRP A 196 -18.24 7.47 24.30
C TRP A 196 -17.23 6.34 24.47
N PHE A 197 -16.00 6.56 23.98
CA PHE A 197 -14.89 5.64 24.17
C PHE A 197 -14.52 5.53 25.65
N ASP A 198 -14.32 6.66 26.34
CA ASP A 198 -13.99 6.70 27.77
C ASP A 198 -15.07 6.02 28.63
N LEU A 199 -16.33 6.31 28.33
CA LEU A 199 -17.47 5.65 28.99
C LEU A 199 -17.49 4.13 28.72
N ALA A 200 -17.10 3.68 27.55
CA ALA A 200 -17.05 2.26 27.21
C ALA A 200 -15.92 1.56 27.99
N ILE A 201 -14.77 2.21 28.15
CA ILE A 201 -13.64 1.72 28.97
C ILE A 201 -14.04 1.66 30.44
N GLU A 202 -14.66 2.71 30.98
CA GLU A 202 -15.18 2.74 32.37
C GLU A 202 -16.15 1.59 32.66
N ARG A 203 -16.96 1.22 31.65
CA ARG A 203 -17.90 0.09 31.74
C ARG A 203 -17.28 -1.28 31.45
N ASN A 204 -15.98 -1.34 31.26
CA ASN A 204 -15.21 -2.55 30.94
C ASN A 204 -15.71 -3.29 29.67
N LEU A 205 -16.23 -2.57 28.67
CA LEU A 205 -16.70 -3.19 27.42
C LEU A 205 -15.57 -3.87 26.65
N GLN A 206 -14.34 -3.46 26.81
CA GLN A 206 -13.16 -4.10 26.20
C GLN A 206 -13.03 -5.59 26.58
N GLN A 207 -13.53 -5.98 27.75
CA GLN A 207 -13.53 -7.40 28.19
C GLN A 207 -14.53 -8.26 27.44
N THR A 208 -15.46 -7.64 26.72
CA THR A 208 -16.46 -8.34 25.91
C THR A 208 -16.05 -8.49 24.44
N ILE A 209 -14.87 -8.00 24.06
CA ILE A 209 -14.31 -8.21 22.72
C ILE A 209 -14.06 -9.71 22.53
N THR A 210 -14.64 -10.26 21.46
CA THR A 210 -14.40 -11.67 21.16
C THR A 210 -12.97 -11.89 20.66
N PRO A 211 -12.36 -13.06 20.92
CA PRO A 211 -11.01 -13.34 20.41
C PRO A 211 -10.94 -13.28 18.87
N GLU A 212 -12.00 -13.66 18.16
CA GLU A 212 -12.08 -13.61 16.71
C GLU A 212 -12.07 -12.15 16.19
N ASP A 213 -12.82 -11.25 16.84
CA ASP A 213 -12.86 -9.82 16.51
C ASP A 213 -11.50 -9.18 16.78
N ALA A 214 -10.89 -9.48 17.94
CA ALA A 214 -9.53 -9.04 18.28
C ALA A 214 -8.49 -9.55 17.27
N GLY A 215 -8.63 -10.80 16.83
CA GLY A 215 -7.80 -11.39 15.78
C GLY A 215 -7.94 -10.69 14.43
N GLY A 216 -9.15 -10.27 14.07
CA GLY A 216 -9.39 -9.44 12.90
C GLY A 216 -8.63 -8.12 12.94
N GLU A 217 -8.64 -7.44 14.08
CA GLU A 217 -7.88 -6.20 14.26
C GLU A 217 -6.36 -6.45 14.31
N LEU A 218 -5.91 -7.58 14.87
CA LEU A 218 -4.49 -7.97 14.85
C LEU A 218 -3.98 -8.21 13.42
N ARG A 219 -4.78 -8.89 12.55
CA ARG A 219 -4.49 -9.00 11.11
C ARG A 219 -4.39 -7.64 10.44
N ALA A 220 -5.30 -6.72 10.78
CA ALA A 220 -5.29 -5.37 10.24
C ALA A 220 -4.03 -4.60 10.65
N VAL A 221 -3.60 -4.70 11.92
CA VAL A 221 -2.35 -4.09 12.41
C VAL A 221 -1.12 -4.63 11.70
N ALA A 222 -1.06 -5.93 11.42
CA ALA A 222 0.05 -6.53 10.68
C ALA A 222 0.20 -5.96 9.24
N ARG A 223 -0.87 -5.37 8.69
CA ARG A 223 -0.90 -4.71 7.37
C ARG A 223 -0.71 -3.19 7.43
N GLU A 224 -0.65 -2.60 8.63
CA GLU A 224 -0.54 -1.14 8.78
C GLU A 224 0.86 -0.61 8.39
N GLU A 225 0.90 0.67 8.04
CA GLU A 225 2.17 1.34 7.73
C GLU A 225 2.98 1.67 8.99
N ARG A 226 2.30 1.87 10.11
CA ARG A 226 2.89 2.20 11.41
C ARG A 226 2.34 1.32 12.53
N PRO A 227 2.55 -0.01 12.47
CA PRO A 227 1.97 -0.95 13.42
C PRO A 227 2.38 -0.65 14.87
N SER A 228 3.61 -0.20 15.11
CA SER A 228 4.08 0.16 16.46
C SER A 228 3.27 1.30 17.09
N VAL A 229 2.78 2.26 16.29
CA VAL A 229 1.98 3.38 16.82
C VAL A 229 0.61 2.88 17.28
N VAL A 230 0.01 1.98 16.49
CA VAL A 230 -1.27 1.35 16.84
C VAL A 230 -1.16 0.51 18.11
N LEU A 231 -0.14 -0.37 18.15
CA LEU A 231 0.07 -1.26 19.30
C LEU A 231 0.34 -0.49 20.59
N LYS A 232 1.11 0.60 20.52
CA LYS A 232 1.35 1.48 21.67
C LYS A 232 0.07 2.17 22.12
N ALA A 233 -0.76 2.66 21.20
CA ALA A 233 -2.06 3.24 21.54
C ALA A 233 -2.97 2.21 22.22
N TRP A 234 -2.92 0.93 21.81
CA TRP A 234 -3.66 -0.12 22.51
C TRP A 234 -3.10 -0.41 23.90
N GLU A 235 -1.76 -0.37 24.10
CA GLU A 235 -1.14 -0.51 25.41
C GLU A 235 -1.49 0.66 26.36
N GLU A 236 -1.46 1.89 25.87
CA GLU A 236 -1.79 3.11 26.64
C GLU A 236 -3.23 3.11 27.17
N HIS A 237 -4.13 2.35 26.55
CA HIS A 237 -5.53 2.20 26.95
C HIS A 237 -5.86 0.82 27.49
N ASP A 238 -4.88 0.00 27.86
CA ASP A 238 -5.02 -1.38 28.37
C ASP A 238 -5.78 -2.33 27.42
N LEU A 239 -5.92 -1.97 26.15
CA LEU A 239 -6.67 -2.74 25.15
C LEU A 239 -5.87 -3.93 24.59
N LEU A 240 -4.56 -3.96 24.75
CA LEU A 240 -3.75 -5.10 24.31
C LEU A 240 -4.07 -6.37 25.14
N GLU A 241 -4.53 -6.21 26.39
CA GLU A 241 -5.02 -7.32 27.22
C GLU A 241 -6.28 -7.95 26.64
N ALA A 242 -7.18 -7.13 26.07
CA ALA A 242 -8.38 -7.60 25.38
C ALA A 242 -8.04 -8.38 24.09
N VAL A 243 -6.91 -8.08 23.44
CA VAL A 243 -6.40 -8.89 22.32
C VAL A 243 -5.88 -10.22 22.83
N ASN A 244 -4.93 -10.19 23.76
CA ASN A 244 -4.40 -11.37 24.42
C ASN A 244 -3.61 -11.01 25.69
N PRO A 245 -3.95 -11.58 26.89
CA PRO A 245 -3.26 -11.28 28.12
C PRO A 245 -1.76 -11.63 28.14
N VAL A 246 -1.36 -12.68 27.42
CA VAL A 246 0.06 -13.08 27.34
C VAL A 246 0.85 -12.11 26.50
N LEU A 247 0.26 -11.64 25.39
CA LEU A 247 0.84 -10.63 24.52
C LEU A 247 0.97 -9.28 25.28
N ALA A 248 -0.05 -8.87 26.01
CA ALA A 248 -0.01 -7.65 26.83
C ALA A 248 1.10 -7.72 27.88
N LYS A 249 1.23 -8.85 28.58
CA LYS A 249 2.26 -9.04 29.62
C LYS A 249 3.70 -9.06 29.07
N LYS A 250 3.91 -9.62 27.87
CA LYS A 250 5.25 -9.77 27.25
C LYS A 250 5.61 -8.63 26.32
N HIS A 251 4.66 -7.84 25.93
CA HIS A 251 4.71 -6.76 24.95
C HIS A 251 5.13 -7.25 23.52
N PRO A 252 4.69 -6.58 22.46
CA PRO A 252 5.17 -6.81 21.10
C PRO A 252 6.69 -6.59 20.98
N ALA A 253 7.35 -7.29 20.04
CA ALA A 253 8.76 -7.08 19.79
C ALA A 253 9.00 -5.82 18.95
N TYR A 254 8.84 -4.63 19.54
CA TYR A 254 8.91 -3.34 18.84
C TYR A 254 10.21 -3.13 18.06
N ASP A 255 11.33 -3.70 18.52
CA ASP A 255 12.60 -3.62 17.82
C ASP A 255 12.57 -4.39 16.48
N ALA A 256 11.98 -5.59 16.46
CA ALA A 256 11.80 -6.38 15.24
C ALA A 256 10.84 -5.69 14.28
N ILE A 257 9.72 -5.17 14.80
CA ILE A 257 8.77 -4.37 14.01
C ILE A 257 9.49 -3.17 13.39
N GLY A 258 10.31 -2.45 14.15
CA GLY A 258 11.07 -1.29 13.68
C GLY A 258 12.06 -1.64 12.56
N ARG A 259 12.78 -2.77 12.68
CA ARG A 259 13.69 -3.26 11.64
C ARG A 259 12.95 -3.61 10.35
N LEU A 260 11.82 -4.32 10.44
CA LEU A 260 10.98 -4.65 9.27
C LEU A 260 10.43 -3.40 8.60
N MET A 261 10.00 -2.40 9.37
CA MET A 261 9.49 -1.15 8.81
C MET A 261 10.58 -0.39 8.06
N LYS A 262 11.80 -0.32 8.58
CA LYS A 262 12.93 0.29 7.91
C LYS A 262 13.25 -0.42 6.58
N VAL A 263 13.30 -1.74 6.60
CA VAL A 263 13.52 -2.53 5.37
C VAL A 263 12.40 -2.32 4.36
N ARG A 264 11.15 -2.23 4.80
CA ARG A 264 10.02 -1.91 3.92
C ARG A 264 10.21 -0.57 3.21
N GLU A 265 10.62 0.46 3.94
CA GLU A 265 10.87 1.79 3.39
C GLU A 265 12.02 1.77 2.37
N ASP A 266 13.12 1.08 2.69
CA ASP A 266 14.25 0.88 1.78
C ASP A 266 13.81 0.17 0.48
N LEU A 267 12.98 -0.88 0.60
CA LEU A 267 12.43 -1.61 -0.54
C LEU A 267 11.46 -0.76 -1.37
N PHE A 268 10.62 0.05 -0.73
CA PHE A 268 9.70 0.97 -1.43
C PHE A 268 10.48 2.00 -2.24
N THR A 269 11.54 2.56 -1.68
CA THR A 269 12.44 3.48 -2.38
C THR A 269 13.09 2.82 -3.60
N ALA A 270 13.41 1.54 -3.49
CA ALA A 270 13.96 0.73 -4.59
C ALA A 270 12.88 0.23 -5.59
N GLY A 271 11.62 0.63 -5.45
CA GLY A 271 10.52 0.26 -6.34
C GLY A 271 9.85 -1.08 -6.04
N PHE A 272 10.13 -1.71 -4.91
CA PHE A 272 9.50 -2.97 -4.50
C PHE A 272 8.32 -2.74 -3.57
N ARG A 273 7.36 -3.67 -3.56
CA ARG A 273 6.16 -3.59 -2.72
C ARG A 273 5.93 -4.93 -1.99
N PRO A 274 6.75 -5.26 -0.96
CA PRO A 274 6.59 -6.49 -0.22
C PRO A 274 5.30 -6.47 0.61
N ARG A 275 4.64 -7.61 0.69
CA ARG A 275 3.51 -7.85 1.60
C ARG A 275 4.08 -8.38 2.91
N LEU A 276 4.10 -7.58 3.97
CA LEU A 276 4.77 -7.93 5.22
C LEU A 276 3.83 -8.48 6.29
N ALA A 277 2.63 -8.94 5.96
CA ALA A 277 1.65 -9.38 6.96
C ALA A 277 2.19 -10.55 7.81
N ALA A 278 2.74 -11.59 7.21
CA ALA A 278 3.29 -12.74 7.93
C ALA A 278 4.52 -12.38 8.78
N PRO A 279 5.60 -11.79 8.25
CA PRO A 279 6.75 -11.39 9.08
C PRO A 279 6.40 -10.32 10.12
N MET A 280 5.41 -9.46 9.86
CA MET A 280 4.93 -8.49 10.85
C MET A 280 4.19 -9.16 11.99
N LEU A 281 3.31 -10.11 11.68
CA LEU A 281 2.62 -10.90 12.71
C LEU A 281 3.62 -11.67 13.57
N LEU A 282 4.61 -12.29 12.95
CA LEU A 282 5.73 -12.94 13.65
C LEU A 282 6.47 -11.95 14.57
N ALA A 283 6.77 -10.74 14.08
CA ALA A 283 7.43 -9.71 14.89
C ALA A 283 6.55 -9.25 16.07
N VAL A 284 5.24 -9.08 15.86
CA VAL A 284 4.30 -8.74 16.96
C VAL A 284 4.31 -9.82 18.03
N LEU A 285 4.35 -11.10 17.63
CA LEU A 285 4.34 -12.22 18.55
C LEU A 285 5.74 -12.67 19.01
N GLY A 286 6.81 -12.05 18.53
CA GLY A 286 8.19 -12.53 18.64
C GLY A 286 8.76 -12.69 20.05
N ARG A 287 8.11 -12.13 21.08
CA ARG A 287 8.48 -12.35 22.49
C ARG A 287 7.75 -13.53 23.14
N LEU A 288 6.79 -14.13 22.43
CA LEU A 288 6.05 -15.30 22.87
C LEU A 288 6.81 -16.57 22.48
N LYS A 289 6.67 -17.61 23.28
CA LYS A 289 7.15 -18.95 22.90
C LYS A 289 6.24 -19.53 21.80
N ASP A 290 6.75 -20.43 20.96
CA ASP A 290 6.03 -21.03 19.84
C ASP A 290 4.63 -21.54 20.22
N ARG A 291 4.53 -22.26 21.35
CA ARG A 291 3.24 -22.74 21.88
C ARG A 291 2.28 -21.59 22.25
N GLU A 292 2.81 -20.49 22.76
CA GLU A 292 2.00 -19.30 23.11
C GLU A 292 1.56 -18.58 21.83
N GLN A 293 2.44 -18.45 20.84
CA GLN A 293 2.11 -17.90 19.52
C GLN A 293 0.99 -18.68 18.86
N ALA A 294 1.13 -20.01 18.78
CA ALA A 294 0.11 -20.89 18.24
C ALA A 294 -1.24 -20.76 18.98
N ASN A 295 -1.22 -20.66 20.32
CA ASN A 295 -2.43 -20.45 21.12
C ASN A 295 -3.09 -19.08 20.86
N VAL A 296 -2.30 -18.00 20.70
CA VAL A 296 -2.81 -16.68 20.34
C VAL A 296 -3.51 -16.71 19.00
N LEU A 297 -2.85 -17.25 17.98
CA LEU A 297 -3.39 -17.33 16.61
C LEU A 297 -4.67 -18.18 16.54
N SER A 298 -4.65 -19.35 17.17
CA SER A 298 -5.82 -20.24 17.21
C SER A 298 -7.02 -19.60 17.89
N LYS A 299 -6.83 -18.97 19.06
CA LYS A 299 -7.91 -18.29 19.77
C LYS A 299 -8.44 -17.07 19.03
N ALA A 300 -7.55 -16.35 18.34
CA ALA A 300 -7.89 -15.19 17.54
C ALA A 300 -8.56 -15.53 16.19
N GLY A 301 -8.98 -16.77 15.99
CA GLY A 301 -9.69 -17.20 14.79
C GLY A 301 -8.87 -17.10 13.50
N PHE A 302 -7.53 -17.25 13.59
CA PHE A 302 -6.70 -17.41 12.40
C PHE A 302 -6.94 -18.80 11.80
N ARG A 303 -7.05 -18.90 10.48
CA ARG A 303 -7.18 -20.17 9.78
C ARG A 303 -5.90 -21.00 9.94
N SER A 304 -5.99 -22.32 9.87
CA SER A 304 -4.82 -23.20 9.99
C SER A 304 -3.72 -22.79 9.01
N ALA A 305 -4.05 -22.57 7.74
CA ALA A 305 -3.08 -22.13 6.73
C ALA A 305 -2.42 -20.77 7.05
N GLU A 306 -3.16 -19.80 7.59
CA GLU A 306 -2.60 -18.50 8.02
C GLU A 306 -1.67 -18.67 9.22
N SER A 307 -2.08 -19.53 10.18
CA SER A 307 -1.29 -19.82 11.38
C SER A 307 -0.02 -20.58 11.04
N GLU A 308 -0.12 -21.59 10.20
CA GLU A 308 1.03 -22.38 9.71
C GLU A 308 2.01 -21.49 8.94
N ALA A 309 1.50 -20.66 8.02
CA ALA A 309 2.32 -19.70 7.27
C ALA A 309 3.02 -18.68 8.18
N ALA A 310 2.35 -18.20 9.23
CA ALA A 310 2.96 -17.26 10.18
C ALA A 310 3.99 -17.92 11.08
N LEU A 311 3.71 -19.12 11.61
CA LEU A 311 4.59 -19.85 12.52
C LEU A 311 5.77 -20.49 11.79
N GLY A 312 5.57 -21.00 10.57
CA GLY A 312 6.63 -21.58 9.74
C GLY A 312 7.52 -20.56 9.05
N PHE A 313 7.12 -19.29 9.02
CA PHE A 313 7.78 -18.25 8.23
C PHE A 313 9.25 -18.04 8.59
N GLU A 314 9.58 -18.07 9.88
CA GLU A 314 10.96 -17.94 10.35
C GLU A 314 11.81 -19.11 9.90
N GLU A 315 11.34 -20.34 10.09
CA GLU A 315 12.06 -21.56 9.73
C GLU A 315 12.31 -21.61 8.22
N GLU A 316 11.28 -21.39 7.39
CA GLU A 316 11.39 -21.32 5.93
C GLU A 316 12.40 -20.24 5.48
N SER A 317 12.36 -19.07 6.12
CA SER A 317 13.29 -17.98 5.81
C SER A 317 14.73 -18.33 6.18
N LEU A 318 14.94 -19.01 7.31
CA LEU A 318 16.26 -19.47 7.73
C LEU A 318 16.79 -20.61 6.86
N GLU A 319 15.94 -21.49 6.35
CA GLU A 319 16.30 -22.50 5.37
C GLU A 319 16.72 -21.85 4.05
N ALA A 320 15.94 -20.90 3.54
CA ALA A 320 16.31 -20.12 2.36
C ALA A 320 17.65 -19.40 2.56
N GLN A 321 17.92 -18.86 3.75
CA GLN A 321 19.21 -18.27 4.09
C GLN A 321 20.34 -19.29 4.02
N LYS A 322 20.17 -20.50 4.59
CA LYS A 322 21.18 -21.57 4.56
C LYS A 322 21.49 -21.97 3.12
N GLU A 323 20.46 -22.11 2.28
CA GLU A 323 20.62 -22.42 0.87
C GLU A 323 21.36 -21.31 0.13
N LEU A 324 20.98 -20.04 0.35
CA LEU A 324 21.60 -18.87 -0.28
C LEU A 324 23.11 -18.75 0.04
N VAL A 325 23.55 -19.13 1.24
CA VAL A 325 24.98 -19.14 1.61
C VAL A 325 25.69 -20.41 1.17
N GLY A 326 24.96 -21.41 0.73
CA GLY A 326 25.51 -22.71 0.30
C GLY A 326 26.41 -22.61 -0.93
N ARG A 327 27.24 -23.64 -1.12
CA ARG A 327 28.20 -23.73 -2.25
C ARG A 327 27.54 -23.63 -3.64
N LYS A 328 26.33 -24.16 -3.77
CA LYS A 328 25.55 -24.11 -5.03
C LYS A 328 25.23 -22.68 -5.47
N MET A 329 25.16 -21.73 -4.54
CA MET A 329 24.85 -20.33 -4.79
C MET A 329 26.10 -19.43 -4.95
N ASN A 330 27.28 -20.00 -5.17
CA ASN A 330 28.50 -19.22 -5.37
C ASN A 330 28.51 -18.47 -6.71
N ALA A 331 27.91 -19.03 -7.75
CA ALA A 331 27.73 -18.30 -9.01
C ALA A 331 26.61 -17.28 -8.90
N SER A 332 26.84 -16.06 -9.40
CA SER A 332 25.86 -14.96 -9.35
C SER A 332 24.54 -15.31 -10.05
N VAL A 333 24.59 -16.15 -11.10
CA VAL A 333 23.39 -16.60 -11.84
C VAL A 333 22.51 -17.50 -10.98
N ASP A 334 23.12 -18.45 -10.26
CA ASP A 334 22.37 -19.39 -9.43
C ASP A 334 21.74 -18.66 -8.23
N ALA A 335 22.52 -17.78 -7.60
CA ALA A 335 22.01 -16.93 -6.53
C ALA A 335 20.89 -15.98 -7.02
N PHE A 336 21.00 -15.44 -8.23
CA PHE A 336 19.95 -14.61 -8.84
C PHE A 336 18.67 -15.42 -9.05
N ARG A 337 18.76 -16.59 -9.71
CA ARG A 337 17.61 -17.45 -9.99
C ARG A 337 16.91 -17.95 -8.72
N PHE A 338 17.69 -18.19 -7.67
CA PHE A 338 17.14 -18.54 -6.36
C PHE A 338 16.36 -17.35 -5.76
N LEU A 339 16.96 -16.15 -5.71
CA LEU A 339 16.34 -14.96 -5.16
C LEU A 339 15.15 -14.45 -5.99
N GLU A 340 15.14 -14.69 -7.31
CA GLU A 340 14.01 -14.35 -8.20
C GLU A 340 12.74 -15.15 -7.88
N LYS A 341 12.91 -16.37 -7.35
CA LYS A 341 11.80 -17.25 -6.92
C LYS A 341 11.38 -17.03 -5.48
N LEU A 342 12.25 -16.44 -4.67
CA LEU A 342 12.00 -16.22 -3.25
C LEU A 342 10.98 -15.10 -3.07
N PRO A 343 9.92 -15.29 -2.25
CA PRO A 343 8.96 -14.26 -1.94
C PRO A 343 9.62 -12.99 -1.37
N LEU A 344 9.09 -11.82 -1.73
CA LEU A 344 9.66 -10.53 -1.30
C LEU A 344 9.56 -10.30 0.21
N ASP A 345 8.58 -10.88 0.87
CA ASP A 345 8.45 -10.83 2.33
C ASP A 345 9.55 -11.63 3.04
N GLN A 346 9.95 -12.81 2.51
CA GLN A 346 11.11 -13.53 3.01
C GLN A 346 12.42 -12.76 2.76
N ILE A 347 12.58 -12.14 1.60
CA ILE A 347 13.72 -11.26 1.32
C ILE A 347 13.77 -10.11 2.34
N ALA A 348 12.62 -9.46 2.60
CA ALA A 348 12.53 -8.37 3.56
C ALA A 348 12.84 -8.84 5.00
N TYR A 349 12.33 -9.99 5.40
CA TYR A 349 12.62 -10.60 6.70
C TYR A 349 14.13 -10.89 6.86
N LEU A 350 14.75 -11.52 5.86
CA LEU A 350 16.18 -11.78 5.88
C LEU A 350 17.01 -10.50 5.91
N MET A 351 16.56 -9.42 5.27
CA MET A 351 17.22 -8.11 5.37
C MET A 351 17.13 -7.51 6.78
N ALA A 352 16.02 -7.75 7.48
CA ALA A 352 15.77 -7.23 8.83
C ALA A 352 16.44 -8.04 9.93
N GLU A 353 16.45 -9.37 9.82
CA GLU A 353 16.79 -10.29 10.92
C GLU A 353 18.07 -11.12 10.68
N SER A 354 18.56 -11.22 9.44
CA SER A 354 19.73 -12.04 9.14
C SER A 354 21.02 -11.47 9.74
N ASN A 355 21.79 -12.31 10.39
CA ASN A 355 23.16 -12.03 10.84
C ASN A 355 24.25 -12.56 9.87
N LYS A 356 23.88 -13.14 8.72
CA LYS A 356 24.80 -13.71 7.74
C LYS A 356 25.16 -12.67 6.68
N SER A 357 26.33 -12.07 6.80
CA SER A 357 26.81 -11.04 5.87
C SER A 357 26.85 -11.50 4.40
N ALA A 358 27.14 -12.80 4.16
CA ALA A 358 27.13 -13.38 2.82
C ALA A 358 25.73 -13.41 2.19
N ALA A 359 24.69 -13.73 2.94
CA ALA A 359 23.30 -13.68 2.47
C ALA A 359 22.89 -12.24 2.17
N LEU A 360 23.13 -11.33 3.11
CA LEU A 360 22.82 -9.90 2.93
C LEU A 360 23.51 -9.28 1.72
N SER A 361 24.78 -9.67 1.48
CA SER A 361 25.53 -9.19 0.30
C SER A 361 24.88 -9.65 -1.00
N LYS A 362 24.45 -10.92 -1.10
CA LYS A 362 23.76 -11.46 -2.28
C LYS A 362 22.39 -10.82 -2.48
N ILE A 363 21.60 -10.63 -1.40
CA ILE A 363 20.31 -9.94 -1.47
C ILE A 363 20.48 -8.51 -1.95
N ARG A 364 21.43 -7.74 -1.40
CA ARG A 364 21.73 -6.37 -1.86
C ARG A 364 22.20 -6.34 -3.31
N ALA A 365 23.01 -7.33 -3.72
CA ALA A 365 23.41 -7.45 -5.11
C ALA A 365 22.22 -7.75 -6.03
N PHE A 366 21.32 -8.63 -5.61
CA PHE A 366 20.08 -8.94 -6.33
C PHE A 366 19.23 -7.70 -6.56
N LEU A 367 18.92 -6.96 -5.49
CA LEU A 367 18.05 -5.79 -5.56
C LEU A 367 18.68 -4.63 -6.40
N ASN A 368 19.96 -4.32 -6.15
CA ASN A 368 20.58 -3.10 -6.65
C ASN A 368 21.42 -3.27 -7.91
N LYS A 369 21.88 -4.51 -8.18
CA LYS A 369 22.81 -4.78 -9.31
C LYS A 369 22.22 -5.74 -10.33
N TRP A 370 21.68 -6.88 -9.89
CA TRP A 370 21.31 -7.97 -10.78
C TRP A 370 19.95 -7.78 -11.43
N ARG A 371 18.94 -7.33 -10.68
CA ARG A 371 17.61 -7.04 -11.25
C ARG A 371 17.63 -5.94 -12.33
N PRO A 372 18.34 -4.82 -12.18
CA PRO A 372 18.49 -3.86 -13.27
C PRO A 372 19.06 -4.47 -14.55
N VAL A 373 20.03 -5.39 -14.42
CA VAL A 373 20.58 -6.12 -15.57
C VAL A 373 19.51 -7.03 -16.20
N ARG A 374 18.72 -7.74 -15.39
CA ARG A 374 17.61 -8.57 -15.89
C ARG A 374 16.57 -7.73 -16.63
N ASN A 375 16.21 -6.59 -16.10
CA ASN A 375 15.25 -5.67 -16.73
C ASN A 375 15.78 -5.07 -18.05
N ALA A 376 17.10 -5.01 -18.23
CA ALA A 376 17.73 -4.52 -19.46
C ALA A 376 17.91 -5.60 -20.56
N LEU A 377 17.56 -6.86 -20.28
CA LEU A 377 17.70 -7.95 -21.28
C LEU A 377 16.95 -7.73 -22.61
N PRO A 378 15.78 -7.07 -22.67
CA PRO A 378 15.15 -6.73 -23.95
C PRO A 378 16.08 -5.91 -24.87
N VAL A 379 16.95 -5.06 -24.30
CA VAL A 379 17.96 -4.30 -25.09
C VAL A 379 18.98 -5.25 -25.69
N VAL A 380 19.45 -6.24 -24.91
CA VAL A 380 20.40 -7.27 -25.41
C VAL A 380 19.78 -8.11 -26.51
N ALA A 381 18.50 -8.46 -26.37
CA ALA A 381 17.76 -9.20 -27.39
C ALA A 381 17.65 -8.37 -28.69
N THR A 382 17.33 -7.09 -28.62
CA THR A 382 17.29 -6.18 -29.78
C THR A 382 18.67 -6.03 -30.43
N GLU A 383 19.75 -5.92 -29.61
CA GLU A 383 21.13 -5.87 -30.14
C GLU A 383 21.49 -7.17 -30.89
N LEU A 384 21.06 -8.33 -30.40
CA LEU A 384 21.30 -9.63 -31.04
C LEU A 384 20.49 -9.79 -32.35
N GLU A 385 19.24 -9.31 -32.39
CA GLU A 385 18.43 -9.26 -33.61
C GLU A 385 19.06 -8.35 -34.67
N ALA A 386 19.57 -7.18 -34.26
CA ALA A 386 20.26 -6.27 -35.16
C ALA A 386 21.53 -6.86 -35.79
N LEU A 387 22.16 -7.85 -35.14
CA LEU A 387 23.26 -8.63 -35.71
C LEU A 387 22.81 -9.70 -36.73
N GLY A 388 21.49 -9.86 -36.94
CA GLY A 388 20.92 -10.83 -37.90
C GLY A 388 20.67 -12.23 -37.31
N MET A 389 20.64 -12.37 -35.98
CA MET A 389 20.32 -13.66 -35.35
C MET A 389 18.81 -13.86 -35.32
N PRO A 390 18.26 -14.94 -35.90
CA PRO A 390 16.83 -15.25 -35.82
C PRO A 390 16.44 -15.70 -34.41
N ARG A 391 15.22 -15.35 -33.98
CA ARG A 391 14.66 -15.81 -32.71
C ARG A 391 14.50 -17.33 -32.69
N GLY A 392 14.79 -17.96 -31.56
CA GLY A 392 14.70 -19.38 -31.34
C GLY A 392 15.55 -19.80 -30.15
N THR A 393 15.59 -21.10 -29.85
CA THR A 393 16.26 -21.67 -28.66
C THR A 393 17.71 -21.22 -28.52
N LYS A 394 18.46 -21.13 -29.65
CA LYS A 394 19.87 -20.65 -29.64
C LYS A 394 19.96 -19.15 -29.32
N PHE A 395 18.99 -18.37 -29.79
CA PHE A 395 18.89 -16.92 -29.47
C PHE A 395 18.72 -16.72 -27.97
N ASP A 396 17.74 -17.43 -27.38
CA ASP A 396 17.44 -17.32 -25.93
C ASP A 396 18.62 -17.78 -25.07
N GLN A 397 19.30 -18.85 -25.50
CA GLN A 397 20.52 -19.32 -24.82
C GLN A 397 21.63 -18.26 -24.83
N ILE A 398 21.82 -17.54 -25.94
CA ILE A 398 22.83 -16.47 -26.04
C ILE A 398 22.46 -15.31 -25.13
N VAL A 399 21.18 -14.88 -25.10
CA VAL A 399 20.70 -13.82 -24.21
C VAL A 399 20.93 -14.20 -22.76
N GLU A 400 20.63 -15.44 -22.35
CA GLU A 400 20.89 -15.94 -20.98
C GLU A 400 22.39 -16.03 -20.65
N GLN A 401 23.24 -16.40 -21.62
CA GLN A 401 24.71 -16.39 -21.43
C GLN A 401 25.25 -14.97 -21.25
N VAL A 402 24.76 -14.00 -22.03
CA VAL A 402 25.12 -12.58 -21.87
C VAL A 402 24.67 -12.08 -20.49
N PHE A 403 23.45 -12.43 -20.07
CA PHE A 403 22.97 -12.13 -18.72
C PHE A 403 23.92 -12.65 -17.63
N ALA A 404 24.32 -13.90 -17.74
CA ALA A 404 25.27 -14.50 -16.80
C ALA A 404 26.62 -13.73 -16.74
N LEU A 405 27.13 -13.30 -17.89
CA LEU A 405 28.34 -12.50 -17.98
C LEU A 405 28.16 -11.10 -17.37
N GLN A 406 27.01 -10.47 -17.62
CA GLN A 406 26.69 -9.15 -17.08
C GLN A 406 26.56 -9.17 -15.54
N LEU A 407 26.05 -10.23 -14.95
CA LEU A 407 26.00 -10.39 -13.49
C LEU A 407 27.41 -10.40 -12.85
N THR A 408 28.43 -10.84 -13.61
CA THR A 408 29.85 -10.79 -13.18
C THR A 408 30.53 -9.48 -13.51
N GLY A 409 29.81 -8.52 -14.12
CA GLY A 409 30.32 -7.18 -14.46
C GLY A 409 30.92 -7.05 -15.83
N ARG A 410 30.80 -8.05 -16.72
CA ARG A 410 31.23 -7.98 -18.14
C ARG A 410 30.09 -7.47 -19.03
N GLY A 411 30.41 -6.88 -20.17
CA GLY A 411 29.39 -6.40 -21.12
C GLY A 411 28.60 -5.22 -20.63
N LYS A 412 29.19 -4.32 -19.86
CA LYS A 412 28.54 -3.11 -19.34
C LYS A 412 28.30 -2.08 -20.44
N THR A 413 29.24 -1.92 -21.34
CA THR A 413 29.12 -0.99 -22.48
C THR A 413 28.50 -1.70 -23.69
N ARG A 414 27.89 -0.93 -24.58
CA ARG A 414 27.34 -1.45 -25.84
C ARG A 414 28.39 -2.16 -26.68
N GLU A 415 29.59 -1.60 -26.77
CA GLU A 415 30.72 -2.16 -27.54
C GLU A 415 31.19 -3.50 -26.97
N GLU A 416 31.28 -3.62 -25.64
CA GLU A 416 31.60 -4.88 -24.97
C GLU A 416 30.51 -5.93 -25.22
N ARG A 417 29.21 -5.55 -25.13
CA ARG A 417 28.11 -6.45 -25.41
C ARG A 417 28.14 -6.93 -26.86
N GLU A 418 28.33 -6.03 -27.79
CA GLU A 418 28.38 -6.40 -29.20
C GLU A 418 29.53 -7.41 -29.49
N LYS A 419 30.70 -7.22 -28.90
CA LYS A 419 31.81 -8.20 -29.01
C LYS A 419 31.46 -9.57 -28.43
N ILE A 420 30.78 -9.59 -27.28
CA ILE A 420 30.31 -10.81 -26.64
C ILE A 420 29.24 -11.50 -27.51
N LEU A 421 28.23 -10.75 -27.99
CA LEU A 421 27.19 -11.23 -28.85
C LEU A 421 27.72 -11.83 -30.14
N ARG A 422 28.63 -11.17 -30.82
CA ARG A 422 29.30 -11.70 -32.04
C ARG A 422 30.08 -12.99 -31.75
N LYS A 423 30.77 -13.04 -30.63
CA LYS A 423 31.52 -14.25 -30.22
C LYS A 423 30.59 -15.44 -29.96
N LEU A 424 29.45 -15.20 -29.28
CA LEU A 424 28.50 -16.27 -28.92
C LEU A 424 27.64 -16.69 -30.09
N SER A 425 27.24 -15.76 -30.97
CA SER A 425 26.44 -16.04 -32.16
C SER A 425 27.23 -16.65 -33.31
N GLY A 426 28.56 -16.41 -33.34
CA GLY A 426 29.40 -16.80 -34.47
C GLY A 426 29.34 -15.85 -35.68
N ILE A 427 28.62 -14.72 -35.53
CA ILE A 427 28.45 -13.73 -36.62
C ILE A 427 29.71 -12.88 -36.72
N LYS A 428 30.39 -12.95 -37.87
CA LYS A 428 31.62 -12.20 -38.12
C LYS A 428 31.34 -10.71 -38.30
N GLU A 429 32.34 -9.88 -37.92
CA GLU A 429 32.29 -8.45 -38.25
C GLU A 429 32.25 -8.26 -39.78
N PRO A 430 31.40 -7.35 -40.29
CA PRO A 430 31.49 -6.96 -41.67
C PRO A 430 32.90 -6.38 -41.91
N PRO A 431 33.55 -6.68 -43.08
CA PRO A 431 34.90 -6.18 -43.36
C PRO A 431 34.88 -4.66 -43.28
N LYS A 432 35.75 -4.10 -42.44
CA LYS A 432 35.94 -2.65 -42.36
C LYS A 432 36.23 -2.14 -43.77
N LYS A 433 35.33 -1.37 -44.38
CA LYS A 433 35.63 -0.59 -45.56
C LYS A 433 36.83 0.29 -45.24
N LYS A 434 38.02 -0.03 -45.81
CA LYS A 434 39.17 0.88 -45.79
C LYS A 434 38.71 2.15 -46.52
N GLU A 435 38.43 3.20 -45.81
CA GLU A 435 38.38 4.54 -46.41
C GLU A 435 39.73 4.79 -47.02
N LYS A 436 39.76 4.78 -48.35
CA LYS A 436 40.92 5.26 -49.11
C LYS A 436 41.05 6.74 -48.78
N GLU A 437 42.09 7.10 -48.02
CA GLU A 437 42.56 8.48 -47.92
C GLU A 437 42.77 9.04 -49.33
N LYS A 438 41.83 9.89 -49.77
CA LYS A 438 42.06 10.76 -50.92
C LYS A 438 43.03 11.83 -50.47
N LYS A 439 44.29 11.74 -50.96
CA LYS A 439 45.25 12.82 -50.86
C LYS A 439 44.65 14.12 -51.42
N PRO A 440 44.84 15.29 -50.78
CA PRO A 440 44.30 16.54 -51.28
C PRO A 440 45.04 16.98 -52.55
N ALA A 441 44.29 17.14 -53.64
CA ALA A 441 44.78 17.87 -54.83
C ALA A 441 44.87 19.35 -54.49
N LYS A 442 46.02 19.92 -54.75
CA LYS A 442 46.33 21.39 -54.72
C LYS A 442 45.61 22.06 -55.88
N GLY A 443 44.88 23.12 -55.55
CA GLY A 443 44.65 24.18 -56.53
C GLY A 443 43.23 24.69 -56.60
N VAL A 444 43.11 25.99 -56.34
CA VAL A 444 42.26 27.01 -56.98
C VAL A 444 40.99 27.42 -56.25
N ASP A 445 41.10 28.64 -55.76
CA ASP A 445 40.15 29.77 -55.64
C ASP A 445 38.91 29.81 -54.80
N LYS A 446 39.02 30.72 -53.88
CA LYS A 446 38.09 31.76 -53.41
C LYS A 446 36.67 31.76 -54.07
N ALA A 447 35.69 31.42 -53.34
CA ALA A 447 34.41 32.13 -53.16
C ALA A 447 33.43 31.19 -52.41
N HIS A 448 33.02 31.62 -51.25
CA HIS A 448 31.81 31.40 -50.47
C HIS A 448 32.09 31.20 -48.97
N ALA A 449 32.53 32.30 -48.38
CA ALA A 449 32.47 32.52 -46.95
C ALA A 449 31.18 33.33 -46.66
N ALA A 450 30.05 32.64 -46.57
CA ALA A 450 28.79 33.24 -46.06
C ALA A 450 27.67 32.19 -45.88
N ALA A 451 27.91 31.12 -45.10
CA ALA A 451 26.81 30.25 -44.65
C ALA A 451 27.15 29.35 -43.43
N ALA A 452 28.01 29.84 -42.51
CA ALA A 452 28.36 29.13 -41.30
C ALA A 452 28.31 30.00 -40.03
N MET A 453 27.35 30.92 -39.95
CA MET A 453 27.10 31.75 -38.74
C MET A 453 25.66 31.68 -38.18
N GLY A 454 24.89 30.67 -38.58
CA GLY A 454 23.51 30.48 -38.12
C GLY A 454 23.31 29.54 -36.94
N ASP A 455 24.25 28.65 -36.66
CA ASP A 455 23.99 27.52 -35.72
C ASP A 455 24.68 27.65 -34.35
N ALA A 456 25.48 28.69 -34.13
CA ALA A 456 26.11 28.94 -32.82
C ALA A 456 25.32 29.87 -31.90
N ALA A 457 24.33 30.59 -32.42
CA ALA A 457 23.50 31.53 -31.65
C ALA A 457 22.35 30.81 -30.92
N HIS A 458 21.80 29.74 -31.48
CA HIS A 458 20.71 28.99 -30.85
C HIS A 458 21.15 28.10 -29.66
N LYS A 459 22.40 27.63 -29.62
CA LYS A 459 22.92 26.85 -28.48
C LYS A 459 23.32 27.69 -27.27
N LYS A 460 23.57 28.98 -27.41
CA LYS A 460 23.88 29.88 -26.28
C LYS A 460 22.62 30.42 -25.59
N HIS A 461 21.49 30.50 -26.29
CA HIS A 461 20.22 30.93 -25.67
C HIS A 461 19.59 29.82 -24.78
N ALA A 462 19.65 28.55 -25.18
CA ALA A 462 19.15 27.44 -24.40
C ALA A 462 19.95 27.15 -23.11
N ALA A 463 21.25 27.48 -23.08
CA ALA A 463 22.09 27.32 -21.89
C ALA A 463 21.86 28.46 -20.87
N ALA A 464 21.49 29.67 -21.31
CA ALA A 464 21.21 30.80 -20.42
C ALA A 464 19.85 30.71 -19.72
N GLU A 465 18.84 30.09 -20.36
CA GLU A 465 17.53 29.86 -19.72
C GLU A 465 17.56 28.78 -18.64
N ILE A 466 18.40 27.78 -18.79
CA ILE A 466 18.56 26.71 -17.77
C ILE A 466 19.32 27.22 -16.53
N GLU A 467 20.21 28.19 -16.69
CA GLU A 467 20.96 28.79 -15.58
C GLU A 467 20.12 29.84 -14.82
N ALA A 468 19.23 30.56 -15.51
CA ALA A 468 18.28 31.49 -14.91
C ALA A 468 17.20 30.76 -14.05
N MET A 469 16.78 29.56 -14.44
CA MET A 469 15.83 28.74 -13.63
C MET A 469 16.47 28.13 -12.38
N LYS A 470 17.78 27.93 -12.36
CA LYS A 470 18.50 27.44 -11.16
C LYS A 470 18.74 28.51 -10.09
N HIS A 471 18.71 29.78 -10.44
CA HIS A 471 18.86 30.89 -9.48
C HIS A 471 17.54 31.33 -8.83
N ALA A 472 16.38 31.04 -9.44
CA ALA A 472 15.06 31.34 -8.89
C ALA A 472 14.61 30.39 -7.78
N ALA A 473 15.26 29.23 -7.59
CA ALA A 473 14.87 28.21 -6.60
C ALA A 473 15.60 28.32 -5.24
N LYS A 474 16.40 29.37 -5.00
CA LYS A 474 17.15 29.56 -3.73
C LYS A 474 16.72 30.75 -2.88
N GLY A 475 15.54 31.30 -3.07
CA GLY A 475 14.97 32.35 -2.23
C GLY A 475 14.19 31.76 -1.06
N LYS A 476 14.73 31.80 0.17
CA LYS A 476 14.00 31.53 1.41
C LYS A 476 12.87 32.54 1.60
N PRO A 477 11.66 32.17 2.03
CA PRO A 477 10.65 33.15 2.45
C PRO A 477 11.03 33.70 3.83
N ALA A 478 11.10 35.01 3.90
CA ALA A 478 11.26 35.78 5.13
C ALA A 478 9.91 35.85 5.88
N SER A 479 9.96 35.59 7.17
CA SER A 479 8.86 35.76 8.11
C SER A 479 8.44 37.22 8.26
N PRO A 480 7.15 37.56 8.37
CA PRO A 480 6.70 38.92 8.67
C PRO A 480 6.77 39.18 10.18
N LYS A 481 7.39 40.30 10.52
CA LYS A 481 7.38 40.89 11.86
C LYS A 481 6.04 41.58 12.15
N PRO A 482 5.60 41.67 13.43
CA PRO A 482 4.32 42.26 13.79
C PRO A 482 4.37 43.80 13.82
N HIS A 483 3.41 44.45 13.21
CA HIS A 483 3.18 45.89 13.38
C HIS A 483 2.22 46.17 14.52
N ALA A 484 2.60 47.22 15.27
CA ALA A 484 2.00 47.74 16.50
C ALA A 484 0.69 48.50 16.28
N LYS A 485 -0.17 48.37 17.23
CA LYS A 485 -1.13 49.31 17.87
C LYS A 485 -1.57 50.55 17.12
N HIS A 486 -2.88 50.67 16.89
CA HIS A 486 -3.57 51.93 17.04
C HIS A 486 -4.81 51.79 17.92
N ALA A 487 -4.97 52.86 18.76
CA ALA A 487 -5.85 52.99 19.89
C ALA A 487 -7.32 53.21 19.55
N ALA A 488 -8.13 52.99 20.57
CA ALA A 488 -9.56 53.22 20.69
C ALA A 488 -9.99 54.75 20.47
N PRO A 489 -11.30 55.01 20.38
CA PRO A 489 -11.87 55.77 21.50
C PRO A 489 -13.17 55.20 22.10
N ALA A 490 -13.36 55.56 23.34
CA ALA A 490 -14.45 55.27 24.24
C ALA A 490 -15.69 56.13 24.00
N SER A 491 -16.86 55.64 24.37
CA SER A 491 -17.98 56.45 24.94
C SER A 491 -18.90 55.53 25.75
N HIS A 492 -18.91 55.68 26.98
CA HIS A 492 -19.87 56.13 27.99
C HIS A 492 -21.33 55.66 27.81
N GLY A 493 -21.84 55.05 28.89
CA GLY A 493 -23.28 54.91 29.16
C GLY A 493 -23.55 54.05 30.40
N LYS A 494 -23.76 54.73 31.49
CA LYS A 494 -24.08 54.33 32.89
C LYS A 494 -25.42 53.63 33.03
N SER A 495 -25.50 52.79 34.03
CA SER A 495 -26.39 52.72 35.22
C SER A 495 -27.46 51.62 35.08
N ALA A 496 -27.94 50.91 36.02
CA ALA A 496 -27.95 50.91 37.44
C ALA A 496 -28.59 49.60 37.94
N ALA A 497 -28.06 49.08 38.96
CA ALA A 497 -28.56 48.43 40.12
C ALA A 497 -30.10 48.18 40.32
N SER A 498 -30.45 46.99 40.79
CA SER A 498 -31.17 46.69 42.04
C SER A 498 -31.74 45.26 41.94
N SER A 499 -31.40 44.31 42.77
CA SER A 499 -31.78 44.02 44.13
C SER A 499 -33.00 43.13 44.28
N LYS A 500 -32.73 42.10 45.06
CA LYS A 500 -33.60 41.39 46.01
C LYS A 500 -34.46 40.16 45.59
N LYS A 501 -34.03 39.02 46.12
CA LYS A 501 -34.69 38.22 47.21
C LYS A 501 -36.00 37.55 46.81
N SER A 502 -36.19 36.28 46.90
CA SER A 502 -36.29 35.34 48.00
C SER A 502 -37.55 34.42 47.83
N HIS A 503 -37.47 33.28 48.47
CA HIS A 503 -38.50 32.31 48.87
C HIS A 503 -38.85 31.23 47.84
N ALA A 504 -38.49 29.97 48.01
CA ALA A 504 -38.82 28.99 49.07
C ALA A 504 -40.18 28.26 48.89
N ARG A 505 -40.05 26.93 48.85
CA ARG A 505 -41.08 25.91 49.16
C ARG A 505 -42.19 25.66 48.13
N LYS A 506 -42.21 24.48 47.52
CA LYS A 506 -42.65 23.16 48.09
C LYS A 506 -42.05 22.03 47.24
#